data_6d3679f93f6d51ffd27122b6f39bb404
#
_entry.id   6d3679f93f6d51ffd27122b6f39bb404
#
_cell.length_a   1.000
_cell.length_b   1.000
_cell.length_c   1.000
_cell.angle_alpha   90.00
_cell.angle_beta   90.00
_cell.angle_gamma   90.00
#
_symmetry.space_group_name_H-M   'P 1'
#
loop_
_entity.id
_entity.type
_entity.pdbx_description
1 polymer ?
#
loop_
_entity_poly.entity_id
_entity_poly.type
_entity_poly.pdbx_seq_one_letter_code
_entity_poly.pdbx_strand_id
1 'polypeptide(L)'
;SFGILGNQSIGTYDRFTVYELYNNSYAYNNQTVSGAGFKLGKDNLTWEKTKTFNVGVDASFFNNALNVTFDYFYKRTSDILMKPLVPSVFGTDMAMDNIGEMQNQGWDLSINYRLKTGAANHNFNFNLGDSWNEVLKYPGHERISQIEELSRITREGCPLESYYGYKMDGFFQSYEEI
;
A
#
# COMPACT_ATOMS: atom_id res chain seq x y z
N SER A 1 -8.96 -4.40 -21.19
CA SER A 1 -8.45 -5.71 -20.73
C SER A 1 -8.91 -6.02 -19.32
N PHE A 2 -8.98 -7.31 -18.98
CA PHE A 2 -9.25 -7.78 -17.61
C PHE A 2 -8.26 -8.91 -17.30
N GLY A 3 -7.71 -8.90 -16.08
CA GLY A 3 -6.75 -9.90 -15.63
C GLY A 3 -6.85 -10.19 -14.14
N ILE A 4 -6.46 -11.41 -13.76
CA ILE A 4 -6.31 -11.82 -12.36
C ILE A 4 -4.89 -12.35 -12.19
N LEU A 5 -4.17 -11.80 -11.22
CA LEU A 5 -2.82 -12.20 -10.87
C LEU A 5 -2.77 -12.68 -9.43
N GLY A 6 -2.06 -13.77 -9.18
CA GLY A 6 -1.71 -14.23 -7.84
C GLY A 6 -0.31 -13.78 -7.47
N ASN A 7 -0.13 -13.29 -6.24
CA ASN A 7 1.17 -12.99 -5.67
C ASN A 7 1.44 -13.92 -4.49
N GLN A 8 2.56 -14.63 -4.55
CA GLN A 8 3.01 -15.52 -3.48
C GLN A 8 4.09 -14.83 -2.66
N SER A 9 3.70 -14.02 -1.71
CA SER A 9 4.62 -13.38 -0.75
C SER A 9 4.58 -14.07 0.62
N ILE A 10 4.56 -15.40 0.62
CA ILE A 10 4.51 -16.23 1.83
C ILE A 10 5.92 -16.71 2.14
N GLY A 11 6.40 -16.43 3.34
CA GLY A 11 7.68 -16.97 3.83
C GLY A 11 7.63 -18.49 3.99
N THR A 12 8.78 -19.15 3.84
CA THR A 12 8.89 -20.62 3.85
C THR A 12 8.28 -21.27 5.08
N TYR A 13 8.34 -20.61 6.24
CA TYR A 13 7.88 -21.15 7.52
C TYR A 13 6.61 -20.47 8.06
N ASP A 14 6.01 -19.53 7.35
CA ASP A 14 4.85 -18.78 7.85
C ASP A 14 3.60 -19.66 8.04
N ARG A 15 3.59 -20.83 7.41
CA ARG A 15 2.53 -21.84 7.59
C ARG A 15 2.67 -22.68 8.85
N PHE A 16 3.87 -22.74 9.44
CA PHE A 16 4.18 -23.62 10.56
C PHE A 16 4.47 -22.81 11.81
N THR A 17 3.92 -23.26 12.93
CA THR A 17 4.40 -22.77 14.22
C THR A 17 5.76 -23.37 14.48
N VAL A 18 6.78 -22.52 14.65
CA VAL A 18 8.16 -22.93 14.86
C VAL A 18 8.65 -22.41 16.22
N TYR A 19 9.52 -23.19 16.85
CA TYR A 19 10.21 -22.76 18.05
C TYR A 19 11.50 -22.03 17.67
N GLU A 20 11.75 -20.91 18.33
CA GLU A 20 12.97 -20.13 18.23
C GLU A 20 13.78 -20.30 19.51
N LEU A 21 15.03 -20.73 19.38
CA LEU A 21 15.92 -20.91 20.52
C LEU A 21 16.74 -19.63 20.75
N TYR A 22 16.63 -19.08 21.93
CA TYR A 22 17.36 -17.91 22.37
C TYR A 22 18.51 -18.34 23.26
N ASN A 23 19.69 -18.54 22.67
CA ASN A 23 20.87 -18.97 23.40
C ASN A 23 21.41 -17.81 24.25
N ASN A 24 21.61 -18.08 25.56
CA ASN A 24 22.19 -17.14 26.51
C ASN A 24 21.50 -15.75 26.55
N SER A 25 20.20 -15.70 26.27
CA SER A 25 19.45 -14.45 26.15
C SER A 25 18.76 -14.03 27.45
N TYR A 26 18.76 -14.89 28.45
CA TYR A 26 18.15 -14.63 29.76
C TYR A 26 19.21 -14.74 30.86
N ALA A 27 19.02 -14.00 31.95
CA ALA A 27 19.85 -14.09 33.15
C ALA A 27 18.99 -14.64 34.32
N TYR A 28 19.47 -15.70 34.93
CA TYR A 28 18.87 -16.29 36.11
C TYR A 28 19.96 -16.69 37.11
N ASN A 29 19.82 -16.28 38.36
CA ASN A 29 20.78 -16.57 39.43
C ASN A 29 22.26 -16.23 39.04
N ASN A 30 22.47 -15.05 38.48
CA ASN A 30 23.75 -14.53 37.99
C ASN A 30 24.45 -15.38 36.90
N GLN A 31 23.69 -16.21 36.21
CA GLN A 31 24.14 -17.01 35.06
C GLN A 31 23.26 -16.74 33.83
N THR A 32 23.86 -16.79 32.64
CA THR A 32 23.09 -16.73 31.41
C THR A 32 22.45 -18.09 31.14
N VAL A 33 21.18 -18.07 30.82
CA VAL A 33 20.42 -19.27 30.47
C VAL A 33 19.79 -19.10 29.07
N SER A 34 19.61 -20.23 28.39
CA SER A 34 18.91 -20.26 27.12
C SER A 34 17.40 -20.37 27.36
N GLY A 35 16.65 -19.71 26.50
CA GLY A 35 15.20 -19.79 26.47
C GLY A 35 14.69 -20.26 25.12
N ALA A 36 13.41 -20.50 25.04
CA ALA A 36 12.72 -20.78 23.79
C ALA A 36 11.48 -19.89 23.68
N GLY A 37 11.28 -19.31 22.51
CA GLY A 37 10.04 -18.67 22.11
C GLY A 37 9.37 -19.50 21.03
N PHE A 38 8.23 -19.01 20.55
CA PHE A 38 7.56 -19.60 19.40
C PHE A 38 7.06 -18.50 18.47
N LYS A 39 7.11 -18.77 17.18
CA LYS A 39 6.51 -17.96 16.13
C LYS A 39 5.30 -18.73 15.63
N LEU A 40 4.13 -18.11 15.75
CA LEU A 40 2.88 -18.70 15.28
C LEU A 40 2.85 -18.76 13.76
N GLY A 41 2.45 -19.91 13.21
CA GLY A 41 2.14 -20.11 11.81
C GLY A 41 0.65 -20.33 11.59
N LYS A 42 0.22 -20.20 10.33
CA LYS A 42 -1.15 -20.45 9.89
C LYS A 42 -1.16 -21.30 8.64
N ASP A 43 -1.68 -22.51 8.73
CA ASP A 43 -1.62 -23.53 7.67
C ASP A 43 -2.49 -23.23 6.45
N ASN A 44 -3.55 -22.44 6.61
CA ASN A 44 -4.49 -22.10 5.55
C ASN A 44 -4.21 -20.76 4.84
N LEU A 45 -2.95 -20.31 4.82
CA LEU A 45 -2.57 -19.12 4.05
C LEU A 45 -2.76 -19.34 2.55
N THR A 46 -3.32 -18.33 1.89
CA THR A 46 -3.54 -18.31 0.44
C THR A 46 -2.76 -17.19 -0.23
N TRP A 47 -2.65 -17.23 -1.54
CA TRP A 47 -2.02 -16.17 -2.31
C TRP A 47 -2.87 -14.91 -2.32
N GLU A 48 -2.21 -13.78 -2.29
CA GLU A 48 -2.84 -12.50 -2.58
C GLU A 48 -3.36 -12.49 -4.02
N LYS A 49 -4.55 -11.94 -4.23
CA LYS A 49 -5.20 -11.90 -5.55
C LYS A 49 -5.40 -10.46 -5.99
N THR A 50 -4.83 -10.11 -7.13
CA THR A 50 -5.04 -8.80 -7.75
C THR A 50 -5.90 -8.96 -8.99
N LYS A 51 -7.08 -8.33 -8.97
CA LYS A 51 -7.97 -8.19 -10.13
C LYS A 51 -7.71 -6.82 -10.75
N THR A 52 -7.41 -6.80 -12.04
CA THR A 52 -7.13 -5.57 -12.78
C THR A 52 -8.12 -5.45 -13.95
N PHE A 53 -8.68 -4.26 -14.10
CA PHE A 53 -9.51 -3.86 -15.21
C PHE A 53 -8.91 -2.60 -15.84
N ASN A 54 -8.64 -2.64 -17.16
CA ASN A 54 -8.10 -1.51 -17.89
C ASN A 54 -8.96 -1.24 -19.14
N VAL A 55 -9.27 0.03 -19.36
CA VAL A 55 -9.90 0.53 -20.58
C VAL A 55 -9.03 1.64 -21.15
N GLY A 56 -8.66 1.50 -22.42
CA GLY A 56 -7.87 2.51 -23.13
C GLY A 56 -8.53 2.87 -24.46
N VAL A 57 -8.30 4.09 -24.87
CA VAL A 57 -8.72 4.63 -26.18
C VAL A 57 -7.54 5.34 -26.83
N ASP A 58 -7.20 4.91 -28.03
CA ASP A 58 -6.22 5.55 -28.90
C ASP A 58 -6.95 6.22 -30.06
N ALA A 59 -6.69 7.52 -30.27
CA ALA A 59 -7.26 8.28 -31.35
C ALA A 59 -6.19 9.06 -32.12
N SER A 60 -6.25 9.01 -33.43
CA SER A 60 -5.33 9.72 -34.30
C SER A 60 -6.09 10.66 -35.23
N PHE A 61 -5.67 11.92 -35.28
CA PHE A 61 -6.30 12.97 -36.05
C PHE A 61 -5.29 13.63 -37.00
N PHE A 62 -5.78 14.32 -38.04
CA PHE A 62 -4.99 15.10 -38.98
C PHE A 62 -3.86 14.29 -39.62
N ASN A 63 -4.17 13.15 -40.23
CA ASN A 63 -3.19 12.24 -40.82
C ASN A 63 -2.05 11.86 -39.85
N ASN A 64 -2.40 11.48 -38.62
CA ASN A 64 -1.48 11.12 -37.53
C ASN A 64 -0.61 12.31 -37.02
N ALA A 65 -0.98 13.54 -37.33
CA ALA A 65 -0.31 14.70 -36.76
C ALA A 65 -0.63 14.86 -35.26
N LEU A 66 -1.85 14.54 -34.84
CA LEU A 66 -2.28 14.55 -33.46
C LEU A 66 -2.67 13.12 -33.04
N ASN A 67 -1.98 12.60 -32.04
CA ASN A 67 -2.31 11.31 -31.44
C ASN A 67 -2.66 11.54 -29.95
N VAL A 68 -3.77 10.97 -29.52
CA VAL A 68 -4.28 11.05 -28.15
C VAL A 68 -4.49 9.63 -27.65
N THR A 69 -3.88 9.31 -26.54
CA THR A 69 -4.07 8.05 -25.81
C THR A 69 -4.64 8.36 -24.44
N PHE A 70 -5.72 7.73 -24.08
CA PHE A 70 -6.33 7.82 -22.76
C PHE A 70 -6.54 6.43 -22.21
N ASP A 71 -6.01 6.17 -21.02
CA ASP A 71 -6.15 4.91 -20.29
C ASP A 71 -6.76 5.16 -18.92
N TYR A 72 -7.70 4.30 -18.54
CA TYR A 72 -8.23 4.20 -17.18
C TYR A 72 -7.99 2.81 -16.64
N PHE A 73 -7.47 2.71 -15.42
CA PHE A 73 -7.26 1.45 -14.75
C PHE A 73 -7.95 1.40 -13.38
N TYR A 74 -8.42 0.21 -13.04
CA TYR A 74 -8.91 -0.13 -11.71
C TYR A 74 -8.28 -1.45 -11.29
N LYS A 75 -7.67 -1.47 -10.10
CA LYS A 75 -6.97 -2.61 -9.54
C LYS A 75 -7.44 -2.85 -8.11
N ARG A 76 -7.89 -4.06 -7.80
CA ARG A 76 -8.30 -4.47 -6.47
C ARG A 76 -7.48 -5.67 -6.04
N THR A 77 -6.73 -5.53 -4.93
CA THR A 77 -5.95 -6.59 -4.31
C THR A 77 -6.68 -7.05 -3.06
N SER A 78 -7.02 -8.32 -3.03
CA SER A 78 -7.66 -9.00 -1.91
C SER A 78 -6.75 -10.06 -1.32
N ASP A 79 -7.11 -10.55 -0.13
CA ASP A 79 -6.37 -11.57 0.60
C ASP A 79 -4.91 -11.15 0.90
N ILE A 80 -4.67 -9.83 1.10
CA ILE A 80 -3.34 -9.30 1.42
C ILE A 80 -2.87 -9.88 2.76
N LEU A 81 -1.65 -10.39 2.75
CA LEU A 81 -1.02 -11.00 3.91
C LEU A 81 -0.56 -9.93 4.90
N MET A 82 -1.14 -9.94 6.06
CA MET A 82 -0.83 -9.00 7.13
C MET A 82 -0.80 -9.70 8.49
N LYS A 83 -0.01 -9.17 9.43
CA LYS A 83 -0.08 -9.59 10.82
C LYS A 83 -1.22 -8.84 11.50
N PRO A 84 -2.19 -9.53 12.12
CA PRO A 84 -3.20 -8.89 12.95
C PRO A 84 -2.54 -8.09 14.09
N LEU A 85 -3.04 -6.89 14.34
CA LEU A 85 -2.61 -6.08 15.48
C LEU A 85 -3.25 -6.66 16.76
N VAL A 86 -2.42 -7.00 17.71
CA VAL A 86 -2.87 -7.50 19.03
C VAL A 86 -2.25 -6.66 20.15
N PRO A 87 -2.93 -6.50 21.28
CA PRO A 87 -2.37 -5.84 22.44
C PRO A 87 -1.06 -6.52 22.88
N SER A 88 -0.11 -5.73 23.39
CA SER A 88 1.21 -6.23 23.83
C SER A 88 1.12 -7.26 24.98
N VAL A 89 0.02 -7.28 25.71
CA VAL A 89 -0.25 -8.29 26.75
C VAL A 89 -0.32 -9.71 26.19
N PHE A 90 -0.52 -9.86 24.89
CA PHE A 90 -0.53 -11.18 24.24
C PHE A 90 0.86 -11.84 24.22
N GLY A 91 1.93 -11.07 24.36
CA GLY A 91 3.31 -11.54 24.55
C GLY A 91 3.99 -12.12 23.31
N THR A 92 3.30 -12.25 22.19
CA THR A 92 3.87 -12.68 20.89
C THR A 92 3.09 -12.10 19.74
N ASP A 93 3.74 -12.02 18.58
CA ASP A 93 3.08 -11.65 17.33
C ASP A 93 2.12 -12.75 16.86
N MET A 94 1.00 -12.35 16.30
CA MET A 94 0.11 -13.30 15.62
C MET A 94 0.73 -13.79 14.30
N ALA A 95 0.27 -14.97 13.87
CA ALA A 95 0.57 -15.47 12.54
C ALA A 95 0.07 -14.50 11.45
N MET A 96 0.73 -14.49 10.30
CA MET A 96 0.21 -13.80 9.12
C MET A 96 -1.16 -14.37 8.73
N ASP A 97 -2.03 -13.50 8.22
CA ASP A 97 -3.36 -13.86 7.77
C ASP A 97 -3.74 -13.09 6.50
N ASN A 98 -4.59 -13.68 5.68
CA ASN A 98 -5.12 -13.06 4.46
C ASN A 98 -6.32 -12.15 4.79
N ILE A 99 -6.06 -11.00 5.35
CA ILE A 99 -7.08 -10.10 5.94
C ILE A 99 -7.10 -8.69 5.39
N GLY A 100 -6.11 -8.31 4.60
CA GLY A 100 -6.06 -6.99 3.99
C GLY A 100 -6.75 -6.94 2.63
N GLU A 101 -7.29 -5.77 2.29
CA GLU A 101 -7.83 -5.48 0.98
C GLU A 101 -7.61 -4.01 0.61
N MET A 102 -7.20 -3.75 -0.62
CA MET A 102 -6.90 -2.41 -1.12
C MET A 102 -7.33 -2.27 -2.58
N GLN A 103 -7.76 -1.08 -2.94
CA GLN A 103 -7.99 -0.70 -4.33
C GLN A 103 -7.08 0.43 -4.77
N ASN A 104 -6.73 0.40 -6.04
CA ASN A 104 -6.02 1.47 -6.73
C ASN A 104 -6.74 1.74 -8.04
N GLN A 105 -6.92 3.00 -8.38
CA GLN A 105 -7.50 3.41 -9.64
C GLN A 105 -6.83 4.69 -10.11
N GLY A 106 -6.86 4.91 -11.40
CA GLY A 106 -6.25 6.08 -11.97
C GLY A 106 -6.49 6.17 -13.46
N TRP A 107 -5.98 7.23 -14.04
CA TRP A 107 -6.04 7.49 -15.46
C TRP A 107 -4.76 8.14 -15.95
N ASP A 108 -4.45 7.88 -17.22
CA ASP A 108 -3.32 8.45 -17.94
C ASP A 108 -3.79 9.04 -19.26
N LEU A 109 -3.34 10.24 -19.56
CA LEU A 109 -3.59 10.94 -20.82
C LEU A 109 -2.26 11.30 -21.48
N SER A 110 -2.07 10.86 -22.71
CA SER A 110 -0.90 11.20 -23.53
C SER A 110 -1.35 11.87 -24.82
N ILE A 111 -0.81 13.05 -25.10
CA ILE A 111 -1.07 13.81 -26.33
C ILE A 111 0.25 14.05 -27.03
N ASN A 112 0.36 13.58 -28.26
CA ASN A 112 1.49 13.81 -29.14
C ASN A 112 1.04 14.61 -30.36
N TYR A 113 1.61 15.78 -30.56
CA TYR A 113 1.32 16.64 -31.72
C TYR A 113 2.58 16.92 -32.50
N ARG A 114 2.53 16.56 -33.80
CA ARG A 114 3.60 16.80 -34.79
C ARG A 114 3.18 17.87 -35.75
N LEU A 115 3.95 18.95 -35.81
CA LEU A 115 3.73 20.07 -36.72
C LEU A 115 4.94 20.25 -37.60
N LYS A 116 4.72 20.31 -38.90
CA LYS A 116 5.74 20.63 -39.89
C LYS A 116 5.53 22.07 -40.41
N THR A 117 6.53 22.94 -40.18
CA THR A 117 6.50 24.32 -40.61
C THR A 117 7.70 24.56 -41.53
N GLY A 118 7.47 24.52 -42.84
CA GLY A 118 8.54 24.63 -43.83
C GLY A 118 9.58 23.52 -43.71
N ALA A 119 10.83 23.88 -43.42
CA ALA A 119 11.93 22.92 -43.19
C ALA A 119 12.02 22.41 -41.72
N ALA A 120 11.27 22.99 -40.80
CA ALA A 120 11.30 22.62 -39.38
C ALA A 120 10.19 21.61 -39.02
N ASN A 121 10.53 20.60 -38.26
CA ASN A 121 9.59 19.64 -37.65
C ASN A 121 9.52 19.89 -36.17
N HIS A 122 8.32 20.13 -35.64
CA HIS A 122 8.04 20.32 -34.23
C HIS A 122 7.30 19.11 -33.71
N ASN A 123 7.71 18.63 -32.53
CA ASN A 123 7.04 17.52 -31.81
C ASN A 123 6.75 17.95 -30.39
N PHE A 124 5.47 17.99 -30.04
CA PHE A 124 4.99 18.37 -28.73
C PHE A 124 4.40 17.13 -28.07
N ASN A 125 4.93 16.78 -26.88
CA ASN A 125 4.42 15.67 -26.06
C ASN A 125 3.88 16.25 -24.77
N PHE A 126 2.65 15.92 -24.45
CA PHE A 126 2.01 16.26 -23.20
C PHE A 126 1.47 14.99 -22.54
N ASN A 127 1.89 14.73 -21.29
CA ASN A 127 1.43 13.60 -20.51
C ASN A 127 0.86 14.11 -19.20
N LEU A 128 -0.30 13.63 -18.84
CA LEU A 128 -0.98 13.92 -17.59
C LEU A 128 -1.60 12.64 -17.06
N GLY A 129 -1.46 12.38 -15.79
CA GLY A 129 -2.07 11.22 -15.13
C GLY A 129 -2.28 11.51 -13.66
N ASP A 130 -3.25 10.81 -13.08
CA ASP A 130 -3.52 10.84 -11.66
C ASP A 130 -3.95 9.45 -11.18
N SER A 131 -3.55 9.11 -9.96
CA SER A 131 -3.92 7.83 -9.36
C SER A 131 -4.15 7.99 -7.87
N TRP A 132 -5.14 7.25 -7.37
CA TRP A 132 -5.47 7.23 -5.95
C TRP A 132 -5.71 5.80 -5.50
N ASN A 133 -5.42 5.57 -4.24
CA ASN A 133 -5.64 4.28 -3.59
C ASN A 133 -6.55 4.44 -2.38
N GLU A 134 -7.14 3.33 -1.96
CA GLU A 134 -7.99 3.27 -0.79
C GLU A 134 -7.84 1.92 -0.13
N VAL A 135 -7.68 1.92 1.19
CA VAL A 135 -7.68 0.71 2.01
C VAL A 135 -9.12 0.30 2.26
N LEU A 136 -9.54 -0.85 1.71
CA LEU A 136 -10.91 -1.36 1.84
C LEU A 136 -11.08 -2.19 3.10
N LYS A 137 -10.03 -2.93 3.49
CA LYS A 137 -10.05 -3.76 4.68
C LYS A 137 -8.69 -3.75 5.37
N TYR A 138 -8.69 -3.47 6.65
CA TYR A 138 -7.49 -3.42 7.48
C TYR A 138 -7.72 -4.14 8.81
N PRO A 139 -6.80 -5.02 9.26
CA PRO A 139 -6.93 -5.74 10.53
C PRO A 139 -6.65 -4.83 11.72
N GLY A 140 -7.68 -4.47 12.43
CA GLY A 140 -7.64 -3.49 13.51
C GLY A 140 -8.37 -2.21 13.12
N HIS A 141 -8.42 -1.22 14.01
CA HIS A 141 -9.12 0.03 13.72
C HIS A 141 -8.27 0.97 12.87
N GLU A 142 -7.03 1.18 13.28
CA GLU A 142 -6.10 2.06 12.61
C GLU A 142 -4.67 1.78 13.07
N ARG A 143 -3.71 2.09 12.23
CA ARG A 143 -2.28 2.06 12.57
C ARG A 143 -1.69 3.44 12.34
N ILE A 144 -1.16 4.04 13.39
CA ILE A 144 -0.37 5.27 13.31
C ILE A 144 1.10 4.86 13.34
N SER A 145 1.85 5.28 12.33
CA SER A 145 3.30 5.10 12.23
C SER A 145 3.97 6.46 12.16
N GLN A 146 5.10 6.61 12.82
CA GLN A 146 5.94 7.80 12.72
C GLN A 146 7.08 7.53 11.75
N ILE A 147 7.27 8.44 10.80
CA ILE A 147 8.42 8.48 9.92
C ILE A 147 9.04 9.86 10.08
N GLU A 148 10.20 9.89 10.73
CA GLU A 148 10.84 11.14 11.16
C GLU A 148 9.91 11.97 12.05
N GLU A 149 9.56 13.18 11.65
CA GLU A 149 8.67 14.09 12.39
C GLU A 149 7.21 14.01 11.93
N LEU A 150 6.91 13.19 10.92
CA LEU A 150 5.58 13.08 10.32
C LEU A 150 4.88 11.82 10.79
N SER A 151 3.64 11.97 11.25
CA SER A 151 2.75 10.84 11.53
C SER A 151 1.97 10.46 10.29
N ARG A 152 1.84 9.16 10.07
CA ARG A 152 1.01 8.57 9.01
C ARG A 152 0.00 7.63 9.59
N ILE A 153 -1.19 7.61 9.01
CA ILE A 153 -2.28 6.72 9.43
C ILE A 153 -2.66 5.77 8.30
N THR A 154 -2.86 4.52 8.65
CA THR A 154 -3.49 3.52 7.79
C THR A 154 -4.77 3.06 8.45
N ARG A 155 -5.89 3.29 7.78
CA ARG A 155 -7.22 2.87 8.20
C ARG A 155 -8.13 2.63 7.01
N GLU A 156 -9.22 1.91 7.22
CA GLU A 156 -10.24 1.68 6.20
C GLU A 156 -10.87 2.98 5.71
N GLY A 157 -11.15 3.07 4.41
CA GLY A 157 -11.74 4.24 3.76
C GLY A 157 -10.78 5.40 3.51
N CYS A 158 -9.48 5.23 3.79
CA CYS A 158 -8.47 6.25 3.54
C CYS A 158 -7.37 5.72 2.62
N PRO A 159 -6.62 6.61 1.94
CA PRO A 159 -5.41 6.21 1.25
C PRO A 159 -4.40 5.59 2.20
N LEU A 160 -3.64 4.61 1.70
CA LEU A 160 -2.58 3.95 2.46
C LEU A 160 -1.54 4.98 2.92
N GLU A 161 -1.17 4.93 4.21
CA GLU A 161 -0.17 5.83 4.81
C GLU A 161 -0.46 7.32 4.60
N SER A 162 -1.72 7.71 4.74
CA SER A 162 -2.11 9.12 4.68
C SER A 162 -1.43 9.93 5.79
N TYR A 163 -1.05 11.17 5.50
CA TYR A 163 -0.54 12.07 6.53
C TYR A 163 -1.59 12.30 7.61
N TYR A 164 -1.15 12.24 8.84
CA TYR A 164 -1.99 12.40 10.02
C TYR A 164 -1.44 13.49 10.92
N GLY A 165 -2.30 14.41 11.33
CA GLY A 165 -1.90 15.51 12.19
C GLY A 165 -3.10 16.31 12.69
N TYR A 166 -2.81 17.29 13.52
CA TYR A 166 -3.83 18.22 13.98
C TYR A 166 -4.14 19.25 12.91
N LYS A 167 -5.43 19.51 12.70
CA LYS A 167 -5.86 20.66 11.91
C LYS A 167 -5.71 21.91 12.75
N MET A 168 -4.97 22.89 12.24
CA MET A 168 -4.81 24.16 12.92
C MET A 168 -5.96 25.08 12.55
N ASP A 169 -6.72 25.54 13.53
CA ASP A 169 -7.85 26.44 13.36
C ASP A 169 -7.47 27.93 13.51
N GLY A 170 -6.18 28.21 13.73
CA GLY A 170 -5.64 29.56 13.90
C GLY A 170 -4.79 29.69 15.14
N PHE A 171 -4.44 30.93 15.46
CA PHE A 171 -3.75 31.28 16.69
C PHE A 171 -4.73 31.96 17.65
N PHE A 172 -4.56 31.71 18.93
CA PHE A 172 -5.30 32.44 19.96
C PHE A 172 -5.07 33.96 19.78
N GLN A 173 -6.15 34.75 19.77
CA GLN A 173 -6.11 36.18 19.56
C GLN A 173 -6.11 36.94 20.87
N SER A 174 -6.53 36.32 21.98
CA SER A 174 -6.56 36.91 23.32
C SER A 174 -6.25 35.87 24.39
N TYR A 175 -5.91 36.34 25.59
CA TYR A 175 -5.70 35.50 26.77
C TYR A 175 -7.00 34.80 27.25
N GLU A 176 -8.16 35.28 26.83
CA GLU A 176 -9.47 34.75 27.21
C GLU A 176 -9.84 33.51 26.36
N GLU A 177 -9.12 33.26 25.26
CA GLU A 177 -9.30 32.10 24.40
C GLU A 177 -8.45 30.89 24.83
N ILE A 178 -7.54 31.06 25.79
CA ILE A 178 -6.67 30.03 26.35
C ILE A 178 -7.33 29.42 27.58
#